data_2923091ac6c593d685e6cdde33f3b333
#
_entry.id   2923091ac6c593d685e6cdde33f3b333
#
_cell.length_a   1.000
_cell.length_b   1.000
_cell.length_c   1.000
_cell.angle_alpha   90.00
_cell.angle_beta   90.00
_cell.angle_gamma   90.00
#
_symmetry.space_group_name_H-M   'P 1'
#
loop_
_entity.id
_entity.type
_entity.pdbx_description
1 polymer ?
#
loop_
_entity_poly.entity_id
_entity_poly.type
_entity_poly.pdbx_seq_one_letter_code
_entity_poly.pdbx_strand_id
1 'polypeptide(L)'
;MFTGIVQGMGKITDIAQPSPDFRTHTVELPLEIADNLQTGASVANNGCCLTITRIDSNKVSFDLMDETLRKTNLGSLKVGDRVNLERAAR
;
A
#
# COMPACT_ATOMS: atom_id res chain seq x y z
N MET A 1 2.36 -14.24 5.32
CA MET A 1 2.38 -13.99 6.77
C MET A 1 3.17 -12.73 7.06
N PHE A 2 2.70 -11.94 8.00
CA PHE A 2 3.38 -10.73 8.43
C PHE A 2 3.93 -10.92 9.83
N THR A 3 5.13 -10.36 10.07
CA THR A 3 5.80 -10.46 11.36
C THR A 3 5.52 -9.27 12.27
N GLY A 4 4.92 -8.21 11.71
CA GLY A 4 4.73 -6.94 12.40
C GLY A 4 5.96 -6.05 12.39
N ILE A 5 7.02 -6.47 11.69
CA ILE A 5 8.26 -5.68 11.61
C ILE A 5 8.23 -4.82 10.37
N VAL A 6 8.31 -3.51 10.56
CA VAL A 6 8.35 -2.55 9.46
C VAL A 6 9.67 -2.70 8.71
N GLN A 7 9.60 -2.93 7.40
CA GLN A 7 10.78 -3.09 6.55
C GLN A 7 11.25 -1.78 5.92
N GLY A 8 10.37 -0.80 5.85
CA GLY A 8 10.68 0.49 5.29
C GLY A 8 9.44 1.36 5.25
N MET A 9 9.60 2.57 4.73
CA MET A 9 8.49 3.49 4.56
C MET A 9 8.31 3.80 3.07
N GLY A 10 7.07 3.76 2.61
CA GLY A 10 6.72 4.20 1.28
C GLY A 10 6.11 5.59 1.31
N LYS A 11 6.10 6.25 0.16
CA LYS A 11 5.48 7.56 0.00
C LYS A 11 4.30 7.44 -0.96
N ILE A 12 3.15 7.97 -0.56
CA ILE A 12 1.99 8.01 -1.43
C ILE A 12 2.23 9.08 -2.49
N THR A 13 2.29 8.65 -3.76
CA THR A 13 2.55 9.55 -4.89
C THR A 13 1.30 9.91 -5.67
N ASP A 14 0.24 9.11 -5.55
CA ASP A 14 -1.02 9.37 -6.22
C ASP A 14 -2.17 8.72 -5.47
N ILE A 15 -3.34 9.34 -5.50
CA ILE A 15 -4.58 8.81 -4.95
C ILE A 15 -5.69 9.07 -5.95
N ALA A 16 -6.38 8.00 -6.37
CA ALA A 16 -7.59 8.09 -7.17
C ALA A 16 -8.77 7.68 -6.29
N GLN A 17 -9.84 8.46 -6.29
CA GLN A 17 -11.03 8.15 -5.52
C GLN A 17 -12.28 8.36 -6.39
N PRO A 18 -12.61 7.36 -7.23
CA PRO A 18 -13.76 7.49 -8.14
C PRO A 18 -15.10 7.49 -7.42
N SER A 19 -15.14 7.00 -6.17
CA SER A 19 -16.34 7.02 -5.34
C SER A 19 -15.95 7.15 -3.87
N PRO A 20 -16.90 7.53 -2.97
CA PRO A 20 -16.59 7.62 -1.54
C PRO A 20 -16.14 6.30 -0.92
N ASP A 21 -16.51 5.18 -1.51
CA ASP A 21 -16.27 3.86 -0.96
C ASP A 21 -15.08 3.15 -1.58
N PHE A 22 -14.31 3.83 -2.43
CA PHE A 22 -13.21 3.20 -3.15
C PHE A 22 -12.09 4.19 -3.41
N ARG A 23 -10.87 3.80 -3.05
CA ARG A 23 -9.66 4.57 -3.34
C ARG A 23 -8.59 3.66 -3.90
N THR A 24 -7.74 4.21 -4.76
CA THR A 24 -6.52 3.54 -5.18
C THR A 24 -5.35 4.41 -4.75
N HIS A 25 -4.46 3.84 -3.93
CA HIS A 25 -3.23 4.51 -3.53
C HIS A 25 -2.08 3.98 -4.38
N THR A 26 -1.29 4.89 -4.94
CA THR A 26 -0.01 4.53 -5.56
C THR A 26 1.09 4.93 -4.59
N VAL A 27 1.94 3.98 -4.25
CA VAL A 27 2.97 4.12 -3.23
C VAL A 27 4.33 3.87 -3.87
N GLU A 28 5.25 4.82 -3.69
CA GLU A 28 6.65 4.63 -4.09
C GLU A 28 7.38 3.88 -2.99
N LEU A 29 7.93 2.73 -3.33
CA LEU A 29 8.64 1.87 -2.40
C LEU A 29 10.13 2.17 -2.40
N PRO A 30 10.80 2.07 -1.23
CA PRO A 30 12.27 2.04 -1.22
C PRO A 30 12.78 0.88 -2.08
N LEU A 31 13.91 1.09 -2.75
CA LEU A 31 14.46 0.08 -3.65
C LEU A 31 14.73 -1.24 -2.93
N GLU A 32 15.07 -1.18 -1.64
CA GLU A 32 15.39 -2.37 -0.84
C GLU A 32 14.21 -3.33 -0.73
N ILE A 33 12.99 -2.82 -0.78
CA ILE A 33 11.79 -3.65 -0.65
C ILE A 33 10.99 -3.73 -1.94
N ALA A 34 11.46 -3.10 -3.02
CA ALA A 34 10.78 -3.12 -4.31
C ALA A 34 11.18 -4.31 -5.20
N ASP A 35 12.13 -5.12 -4.75
CA ASP A 35 12.68 -6.20 -5.56
C ASP A 35 11.71 -7.38 -5.68
N ASN A 36 11.58 -7.91 -6.90
CA ASN A 36 10.78 -9.11 -7.18
C ASN A 36 9.32 -9.01 -6.74
N LEU A 37 8.72 -7.83 -6.85
CA LEU A 37 7.30 -7.66 -6.57
C LEU A 37 6.45 -8.23 -7.70
N GLN A 38 5.29 -8.77 -7.32
CA GLN A 38 4.32 -9.30 -8.29
C GLN A 38 2.93 -8.78 -7.96
N THR A 39 2.12 -8.54 -9.00
CA THR A 39 0.70 -8.25 -8.79
C THR A 39 0.06 -9.45 -8.09
N GLY A 40 -0.87 -9.17 -7.19
CA GLY A 40 -1.48 -10.18 -6.35
C GLY A 40 -0.75 -10.43 -5.04
N ALA A 41 0.50 -9.97 -4.91
CA ALA A 41 1.23 -10.09 -3.66
C ALA A 41 0.66 -9.15 -2.59
N SER A 42 0.83 -9.52 -1.33
CA SER A 42 0.34 -8.74 -0.20
C SER A 42 1.45 -7.92 0.43
N VAL A 43 1.13 -6.68 0.77
CA VAL A 43 2.02 -5.78 1.49
C VAL A 43 1.21 -5.10 2.58
N ALA A 44 1.72 -5.12 3.80
CA ALA A 44 1.07 -4.39 4.90
C ALA A 44 1.43 -2.91 4.79
N ASN A 45 0.40 -2.07 4.76
CA ASN A 45 0.51 -0.61 4.77
C ASN A 45 -0.01 -0.12 6.12
N ASN A 46 0.87 0.42 6.96
CA ASN A 46 0.51 0.80 8.34
C ASN A 46 -0.19 -0.34 9.10
N GLY A 47 0.30 -1.58 8.87
CA GLY A 47 -0.26 -2.76 9.50
C GLY A 47 -1.49 -3.33 8.83
N CYS A 48 -2.01 -2.70 7.79
CA CYS A 48 -3.17 -3.20 7.05
C CYS A 48 -2.71 -3.92 5.79
N CYS A 49 -3.09 -5.20 5.66
CA CYS A 49 -2.73 -6.03 4.51
C CYS A 49 -3.49 -5.57 3.26
N LEU A 50 -2.75 -5.15 2.25
CA LEU A 50 -3.31 -4.74 0.96
C LEU A 50 -2.68 -5.55 -0.15
N THR A 51 -3.43 -5.77 -1.23
CA THR A 51 -2.98 -6.53 -2.38
C THR A 51 -2.52 -5.60 -3.48
N ILE A 52 -1.36 -5.89 -4.07
CA ILE A 52 -0.82 -5.12 -5.20
C ILE A 52 -1.68 -5.37 -6.43
N THR A 53 -2.21 -4.30 -7.02
CA THR A 53 -3.02 -4.38 -8.23
C THR A 53 -2.25 -3.96 -9.47
N ARG A 54 -1.20 -3.15 -9.31
CA ARG A 54 -0.43 -2.62 -10.43
C ARG A 54 0.99 -2.32 -9.98
N ILE A 55 1.95 -2.58 -10.86
CA ILE A 55 3.36 -2.29 -10.60
C ILE A 55 3.91 -1.47 -11.76
N ASP A 56 4.58 -0.37 -11.41
CA ASP A 56 5.29 0.47 -12.37
C ASP A 56 6.64 0.84 -11.75
N SER A 57 7.69 0.07 -12.09
CA SER A 57 9.01 0.19 -11.49
C SER A 57 8.93 -0.03 -9.97
N ASN A 58 9.29 0.97 -9.16
CA ASN A 58 9.17 0.87 -7.70
C ASN A 58 7.90 1.50 -7.15
N LYS A 59 6.94 1.82 -8.03
CA LYS A 59 5.64 2.35 -7.62
C LYS A 59 4.60 1.25 -7.75
N VAL A 60 3.86 1.02 -6.69
CA VAL A 60 2.82 -0.02 -6.67
C VAL A 60 1.50 0.59 -6.28
N SER A 61 0.41 0.03 -6.80
CA SER A 61 -0.93 0.50 -6.50
C SER A 61 -1.68 -0.54 -5.67
N PHE A 62 -2.49 -0.03 -4.76
CA PHE A 62 -3.35 -0.82 -3.89
C PHE A 62 -4.76 -0.25 -3.95
N ASP A 63 -5.76 -1.13 -4.03
CA ASP A 63 -7.16 -0.74 -3.96
C ASP A 63 -7.64 -0.84 -2.51
N LEU A 64 -8.32 0.20 -2.05
CA LEU A 64 -8.88 0.27 -0.71
C LEU A 64 -10.40 0.38 -0.85
N MET A 65 -11.10 -0.65 -0.37
CA MET A 65 -12.55 -0.69 -0.43
C MET A 65 -13.18 -0.17 0.87
N ASP A 66 -14.49 0.00 0.87
CA ASP A 66 -15.27 0.57 1.95
C ASP A 66 -14.87 0.06 3.33
N GLU A 67 -14.78 -1.26 3.50
CA GLU A 67 -14.46 -1.84 4.80
C GLU A 67 -13.08 -1.40 5.29
N THR A 68 -12.08 -1.41 4.41
CA THR A 68 -10.73 -0.96 4.74
C THR A 68 -10.72 0.53 5.08
N LEU A 69 -11.45 1.34 4.30
CA LEU A 69 -11.50 2.79 4.52
C LEU A 69 -12.16 3.13 5.86
N ARG A 70 -13.14 2.34 6.30
CA ARG A 70 -13.83 2.58 7.57
C ARG A 70 -13.08 2.04 8.78
N LYS A 71 -12.37 0.91 8.64
CA LYS A 71 -11.71 0.25 9.77
C LYS A 71 -10.28 0.70 10.01
N THR A 72 -9.70 1.48 9.08
CA THR A 72 -8.33 1.95 9.18
C THR A 72 -8.27 3.44 8.98
N ASN A 73 -7.11 4.03 9.30
CA ASN A 73 -6.89 5.45 9.01
C ASN A 73 -6.35 5.71 7.61
N LEU A 74 -6.28 4.68 6.75
CA LEU A 74 -5.72 4.82 5.41
C LEU A 74 -6.56 5.75 4.54
N GLY A 75 -7.86 5.85 4.80
CA GLY A 75 -8.75 6.75 4.07
C GLY A 75 -8.48 8.23 4.29
N SER A 76 -7.76 8.59 5.35
CA SER A 76 -7.41 9.98 5.64
C SER A 76 -6.03 10.37 5.11
N LEU A 77 -5.30 9.45 4.51
CA LEU A 77 -3.98 9.73 3.96
C LEU A 77 -4.09 10.55 2.68
N LYS A 78 -3.05 11.33 2.42
CA LYS A 78 -2.97 12.24 1.27
C LYS A 78 -1.69 11.97 0.49
N VAL A 79 -1.66 12.46 -0.75
CA VAL A 79 -0.43 12.46 -1.55
C VAL A 79 0.67 13.16 -0.76
N GLY A 80 1.83 12.51 -0.68
CA GLY A 80 2.96 12.99 0.09
C GLY A 80 3.09 12.35 1.46
N ASP A 81 2.02 11.73 1.98
CA ASP A 81 2.09 11.01 3.25
C ASP A 81 2.92 9.74 3.10
N ARG A 82 3.49 9.29 4.21
CA ARG A 82 4.28 8.07 4.26
C ARG A 82 3.53 6.97 4.97
N VAL A 83 3.79 5.74 4.55
CA VAL A 83 3.20 4.55 5.16
C VAL A 83 4.29 3.56 5.52
N ASN A 84 4.14 2.92 6.67
CA ASN A 84 5.00 1.82 7.08
C ASN A 84 4.69 0.60 6.22
N LEU A 85 5.71 -0.06 5.72
CA LEU A 85 5.56 -1.17 4.79
C LEU A 85 6.21 -2.43 5.33
N GLU A 86 5.52 -3.55 5.12
CA GLU A 86 6.06 -4.88 5.35
C GLU A 86 5.54 -5.80 4.26
N ARG A 87 6.46 -6.52 3.57
CA ARG A 87 6.06 -7.54 2.59
C ARG A 87 5.69 -8.81 3.33
N ALA A 88 4.74 -9.56 2.76
CA ALA A 88 4.39 -10.86 3.32
C ALA A 88 5.61 -11.79 3.27
N ALA A 89 5.86 -12.51 4.37
CA ALA A 89 6.89 -13.54 4.41
C ALA A 89 6.41 -14.76 3.64
N ARG A 90 7.33 -15.41 2.98
CA ARG A 90 7.06 -16.62 2.22
C ARG A 90 7.13 -17.86 3.11
#